data_d8ed429ff565a3c9e8d5f784b3387f8a
#
_entry.id   d8ed429ff565a3c9e8d5f784b3387f8a
#
_cell.length_a   1.000
_cell.length_b   1.000
_cell.length_c   1.000
_cell.angle_alpha   90.00
_cell.angle_beta   90.00
_cell.angle_gamma   90.00
#
_symmetry.space_group_name_H-M   'P 1'
#
loop_
_entity.id
_entity.type
_entity.pdbx_description
1 polymer ?
#
loop_
_entity_poly.entity_id
_entity_poly.type
_entity_poly.pdbx_seq_one_letter_code
_entity_poly.pdbx_strand_id
1 'polypeptide(L)' 'MEANKDEIVVPEEFIAVMENDIEAKEFFCSLSNGYKRGYCDWVGGAKQQSTRETRAQKALVMLQNKQKTLKT' A
#
# COMPACT_ATOMS: atom_id res chain seq x y z
N MET A 1 -20.74 -16.74 -1.33
CA MET A 1 -20.25 -16.02 -0.36
C MET A 1 -20.03 -14.59 -0.78
N GLU A 2 -20.43 -13.76 -0.06
CA GLU A 2 -20.31 -12.43 -0.51
C GLU A 2 -18.98 -11.87 -0.14
N ALA A 3 -18.58 -10.86 -0.84
CA ALA A 3 -17.34 -10.23 -0.58
C ALA A 3 -17.40 -9.54 0.76
N ASN A 4 -16.30 -9.59 1.45
CA ASN A 4 -16.16 -8.89 2.68
C ASN A 4 -15.99 -7.41 2.39
N LYS A 5 -16.86 -6.58 2.94
CA LYS A 5 -16.78 -5.15 2.68
C LYS A 5 -15.47 -4.55 3.14
N ASP A 6 -14.89 -5.15 4.18
CA ASP A 6 -13.68 -4.61 4.76
C ASP A 6 -12.44 -5.18 4.12
N GLU A 7 -12.61 -6.05 3.13
CA GLU A 7 -11.47 -6.64 2.47
C GLU A 7 -10.72 -5.58 1.68
N ILE A 8 -9.42 -5.57 1.84
CA ILE A 8 -8.56 -4.61 1.16
C ILE A 8 -7.72 -5.35 0.14
N VAL A 9 -7.83 -4.94 -1.12
CA VAL A 9 -7.05 -5.55 -2.19
C VAL A 9 -5.78 -4.74 -2.36
N VAL A 10 -4.63 -5.38 -2.13
CA VAL A 10 -3.34 -4.72 -2.24
C VAL A 10 -2.82 -4.92 -3.65
N PRO A 11 -2.48 -3.84 -4.37
CA PRO A 11 -1.96 -4.00 -5.73
C PRO A 11 -0.69 -4.85 -5.75
N GLU A 12 -0.54 -5.62 -6.83
CA GLU A 12 0.62 -6.49 -6.95
C GLU A 12 1.91 -5.71 -6.91
N GLU A 13 1.92 -4.54 -7.52
CA GLU A 13 3.11 -3.70 -7.52
C GLU A 13 3.52 -3.32 -6.10
N PHE A 14 2.54 -3.05 -5.26
CA PHE A 14 2.81 -2.70 -3.88
C PHE A 14 3.30 -3.91 -3.11
N ILE A 15 2.68 -5.06 -3.32
CA ILE A 15 3.12 -6.29 -2.68
C ILE A 15 4.56 -6.59 -3.03
N ALA A 16 4.91 -6.43 -4.31
CA ALA A 16 6.25 -6.74 -4.77
C ALA A 16 7.30 -5.90 -4.06
N VAL A 17 7.05 -4.59 -3.90
CA VAL A 17 8.03 -3.75 -3.24
C VAL A 17 8.12 -4.06 -1.76
N MET A 18 7.00 -4.43 -1.13
CA MET A 18 7.01 -4.74 0.30
C MET A 18 7.68 -6.08 0.58
N GLU A 19 7.66 -7.00 -0.37
CA GLU A 19 8.31 -8.29 -0.16
C GLU A 19 9.82 -8.15 0.04
N ASN A 20 10.39 -7.07 -0.45
CA ASN A 20 11.81 -6.82 -0.29
C ASN A 20 12.13 -6.05 0.99
N ASP A 21 11.11 -5.70 1.77
CA ASP A 21 11.33 -4.91 2.98
C ASP A 21 10.34 -5.37 4.03
N ILE A 22 10.79 -6.30 4.86
CA ILE A 22 9.93 -6.91 5.87
C ILE A 22 9.43 -5.86 6.87
N GLU A 23 10.27 -4.91 7.24
CA GLU A 23 9.88 -3.89 8.21
C GLU A 23 8.74 -3.03 7.67
N ALA A 24 8.86 -2.63 6.41
CA ALA A 24 7.80 -1.82 5.81
C ALA A 24 6.51 -2.62 5.72
N LYS A 25 6.63 -3.89 5.35
CA LYS A 25 5.45 -4.75 5.25
C LYS A 25 4.78 -4.90 6.60
N GLU A 26 5.54 -5.12 7.65
CA GLU A 26 4.98 -5.27 8.98
C GLU A 26 4.33 -3.97 9.44
N PHE A 27 4.96 -2.84 9.15
CA PHE A 27 4.36 -1.57 9.50
C PHE A 27 3.04 -1.37 8.78
N PHE A 28 3.01 -1.69 7.49
CA PHE A 28 1.78 -1.59 6.71
C PHE A 28 0.68 -2.48 7.32
N CYS A 29 1.04 -3.70 7.68
CA CYS A 29 0.07 -4.63 8.24
C CYS A 29 -0.45 -4.17 9.60
N SER A 30 0.30 -3.35 10.31
CA SER A 30 -0.13 -2.85 11.60
C SER A 30 -1.05 -1.65 11.50
N LEU A 31 -1.19 -1.07 10.32
CA LEU A 31 -2.02 0.10 10.14
C LEU A 31 -3.50 -0.27 10.23
N SER A 32 -4.33 0.71 10.52
CA SER A 32 -5.77 0.49 10.50
C SER A 32 -6.25 0.31 9.07
N ASN A 33 -7.45 -0.25 8.92
CA ASN A 33 -7.98 -0.52 7.59
C ASN A 33 -8.09 0.77 6.76
N GLY A 34 -8.43 1.87 7.39
CA GLY A 34 -8.52 3.13 6.67
C GLY A 34 -7.20 3.56 6.07
N TYR A 35 -6.13 3.44 6.85
CA TYR A 35 -4.81 3.79 6.36
C TYR A 35 -4.34 2.84 5.27
N LYS A 36 -4.57 1.53 5.47
CA LYS A 36 -4.20 0.55 4.45
C LYS A 36 -4.92 0.84 3.13
N ARG A 37 -6.22 1.13 3.23
CA ARG A 37 -7.00 1.40 2.03
C ARG A 37 -6.50 2.65 1.32
N GLY A 38 -6.12 3.67 2.08
CA GLY A 38 -5.58 4.88 1.47
C GLY A 38 -4.36 4.59 0.62
N TYR A 39 -3.42 3.81 1.15
CA TYR A 39 -2.24 3.44 0.38
C TYR A 39 -2.62 2.62 -0.85
N CYS A 40 -3.49 1.63 -0.66
CA CYS A 40 -3.86 0.74 -1.77
C CYS A 40 -4.59 1.50 -2.87
N ASP A 41 -5.49 2.39 -2.48
CA ASP A 41 -6.22 3.18 -3.47
C ASP A 41 -5.30 4.09 -4.26
N TRP A 42 -4.34 4.68 -3.58
CA TRP A 42 -3.42 5.59 -4.25
C TRP A 42 -2.53 4.84 -5.24
N VAL A 43 -1.99 3.71 -4.84
CA VAL A 43 -1.12 2.92 -5.72
C VAL A 43 -1.94 2.28 -6.83
N GLY A 44 -3.06 1.64 -6.47
CA GLY A 44 -3.86 0.91 -7.44
C GLY A 44 -4.72 1.80 -8.31
N GLY A 45 -4.90 3.08 -7.95
CA GLY A 45 -5.72 3.98 -8.72
C GLY A 45 -5.06 4.51 -9.97
N ALA A 46 -3.76 4.29 -10.13
CA ALA A 46 -3.08 4.73 -11.34
C ALA A 46 -3.46 3.84 -12.50
N LYS A 47 -3.68 4.45 -13.66
CA LYS A 47 -4.11 3.70 -14.83
C LYS A 47 -2.97 2.97 -15.50
N GLN A 48 -1.79 3.54 -15.48
CA GLN A 48 -0.64 2.94 -16.13
C GLN A 48 0.18 2.15 -15.12
N GLN A 49 0.69 1.01 -15.58
CA GLN A 49 1.46 0.17 -14.70
C GLN A 49 2.72 0.87 -14.20
N SER A 50 3.37 1.62 -15.09
CA SER A 50 4.58 2.33 -14.67
C SER A 50 4.28 3.32 -13.56
N THR A 51 3.14 3.98 -13.61
CA THR A 51 2.75 4.90 -12.55
C THR A 51 2.45 4.14 -11.26
N ARG A 52 1.77 2.99 -11.37
CA ARG A 52 1.51 2.18 -10.18
C ARG A 52 2.81 1.75 -9.53
N GLU A 53 3.78 1.34 -10.34
CA GLU A 53 5.08 0.94 -9.79
C GLU A 53 5.77 2.10 -9.11
N THR A 54 5.73 3.29 -9.73
CA THR A 54 6.33 4.47 -9.12
C THR A 54 5.66 4.80 -7.80
N ARG A 55 4.32 4.74 -7.77
CA ARG A 55 3.61 5.03 -6.54
C ARG A 55 3.88 3.99 -5.48
N ALA A 56 4.02 2.73 -5.89
CA ALA A 56 4.36 1.67 -4.94
C ALA A 56 5.72 1.93 -4.29
N GLN A 57 6.69 2.36 -5.07
CA GLN A 57 7.99 2.70 -4.52
C GLN A 57 7.90 3.87 -3.55
N LYS A 58 7.14 4.88 -3.91
CA LYS A 58 6.96 6.03 -3.00
C LYS A 58 6.26 5.60 -1.72
N ALA A 59 5.25 4.76 -1.85
CA ALA A 59 4.55 4.26 -0.67
C ALA A 59 5.49 3.47 0.22
N LEU A 60 6.38 2.69 -0.38
CA LEU A 60 7.35 1.93 0.40
C LEU A 60 8.24 2.88 1.22
N VAL A 61 8.71 3.95 0.61
CA VAL A 61 9.54 4.92 1.33
C VAL A 61 8.76 5.53 2.49
N MET A 62 7.49 5.83 2.27
CA MET A 62 6.67 6.39 3.34
C MET A 62 6.53 5.39 4.50
N LEU A 63 6.37 4.12 4.17
CA LEU A 63 6.30 3.09 5.21
C LEU A 63 7.62 2.95 5.95
N GLN A 64 8.73 3.07 5.23
CA GLN A 64 10.04 3.02 5.87
C GLN A 64 10.21 4.17 6.86
N ASN A 65 9.57 5.30 6.58
CA ASN A 65 9.61 6.46 7.46
C ASN A 65 8.53 6.42 8.54
N LYS A 66 7.80 5.30 8.61
CA LYS A 66 6.72 5.11 9.58
C LYS A 66 5.60 6.11 9.39
N GLN A 67 5.35 6.48 8.15
CA GLN A 67 4.29 7.42 7.82
C GLN A 67 2.98 6.67 7.66
N LYS A 68 2.00 7.02 8.48
CA LYS A 68 0.74 6.25 8.52
C LYS A 68 -0.20 6.62 7.38
N THR A 69 -0.13 7.84 6.89
CA THR A 69 -1.03 8.28 5.84
C THR A 69 -0.24 8.93 4.73
N LEU A 70 -0.93 9.14 3.60
CA LEU A 70 -0.32 9.84 2.47
C LEU A 70 -0.10 11.30 2.77
N LYS A 71 -0.86 11.83 3.72
CA LYS A 71 -0.64 13.18 4.20
C LYS A 71 0.23 13.13 5.43
N THR A 72 1.21 13.97 5.47
CA THR A 72 2.08 14.01 6.63
C THR A 72 1.63 15.05 7.59
#